data_604814d4ec013311e16f427043416596
#
_entry.id   604814d4ec013311e16f427043416596
#
_cell.length_a   1.000
_cell.length_b   1.000
_cell.length_c   1.000
_cell.angle_alpha   90.00
_cell.angle_beta   90.00
_cell.angle_gamma   90.00
#
_symmetry.space_group_name_H-M   'P 1'
#
loop_
_entity.id
_entity.type
_entity.pdbx_description
1 polymer ?
#
loop_
_entity_poly.entity_id
_entity_poly.type
_entity_poly.pdbx_seq_one_letter_code
_entity_poly.pdbx_strand_id
1 'polypeptide(L)'
;RLDADILEVASTGQCRIIANFGVGVNHIDVAAATRHGMVVTNTPGVLTDATADIALTLMLMTARRAGEGERELRTGNWAGWRPTHLLGRELTGKTLGIIGMGRIGRATAQRAALGFGMKIVFYNRSRLDDTGPFEATQLPTVRDVCAAADIISLHCPGGEETWHILNAEAMAAMKPDALVINTARGDVIDEEALAEALEEGRIGGAGLDVFQGEPVINPRLLAAPNTVLLPHLGSATLETRNAMGMTVVRNLSAFFAGRDVPDPVT
;
A
#
# COMPACT_ATOMS: atom_id res chain seq x y z
N ARG A 1 -15.25 0.10 -12.18
CA ARG A 1 -15.80 0.95 -11.11
C ARG A 1 -17.31 0.75 -11.05
N LEU A 2 -17.88 0.63 -9.85
CA LEU A 2 -19.33 0.59 -9.60
C LEU A 2 -19.74 2.01 -9.19
N ASP A 3 -20.05 2.83 -10.20
CA ASP A 3 -20.55 4.20 -10.00
C ASP A 3 -22.07 4.23 -9.78
N ALA A 4 -22.62 5.43 -9.57
CA ALA A 4 -24.04 5.61 -9.27
C ALA A 4 -24.96 5.06 -10.36
N ASP A 5 -24.59 5.23 -11.64
CA ASP A 5 -25.42 4.82 -12.77
C ASP A 5 -25.52 3.29 -12.87
N ILE A 6 -24.39 2.60 -12.68
CA ILE A 6 -24.37 1.12 -12.64
C ILE A 6 -25.16 0.59 -11.45
N LEU A 7 -25.06 1.25 -10.28
CA LEU A 7 -25.77 0.84 -9.08
C LEU A 7 -27.27 1.09 -9.17
N GLU A 8 -27.70 2.16 -9.83
CA GLU A 8 -29.12 2.40 -10.13
C GLU A 8 -29.69 1.25 -10.97
N VAL A 9 -29.02 0.89 -12.08
CA VAL A 9 -29.45 -0.23 -12.94
C VAL A 9 -29.44 -1.55 -12.15
N ALA A 10 -28.40 -1.81 -11.34
CA ALA A 10 -28.31 -3.03 -10.53
C ALA A 10 -29.46 -3.14 -9.50
N SER A 11 -29.92 -2.01 -8.96
CA SER A 11 -31.04 -1.97 -8.00
C SER A 11 -32.37 -2.43 -8.63
N THR A 12 -32.62 -2.09 -9.89
CA THR A 12 -33.80 -2.55 -10.63
C THR A 12 -33.74 -4.05 -10.92
N GLY A 13 -32.55 -4.62 -11.02
CA GLY A 13 -32.27 -6.05 -11.23
C GLY A 13 -32.26 -6.91 -9.96
N GLN A 14 -32.76 -6.42 -8.82
CA GLN A 14 -32.79 -7.12 -7.53
C GLN A 14 -31.43 -7.33 -6.86
N CYS A 15 -30.38 -6.61 -7.23
CA CYS A 15 -29.14 -6.61 -6.48
C CYS A 15 -29.35 -5.95 -5.11
N ARG A 16 -29.06 -6.67 -4.03
CA ARG A 16 -29.24 -6.19 -2.65
C ARG A 16 -27.97 -6.18 -1.83
N ILE A 17 -26.94 -6.84 -2.31
CA ILE A 17 -25.64 -6.93 -1.63
C ILE A 17 -24.50 -6.89 -2.65
N ILE A 18 -23.45 -6.17 -2.32
CA ILE A 18 -22.15 -6.13 -3.03
C ILE A 18 -21.10 -6.68 -2.07
N ALA A 19 -20.66 -7.91 -2.31
CA ALA A 19 -19.64 -8.55 -1.48
C ALA A 19 -18.26 -8.36 -2.11
N ASN A 20 -17.57 -7.29 -1.70
CA ASN A 20 -16.28 -6.92 -2.25
C ASN A 20 -15.18 -7.89 -1.81
N PHE A 21 -14.44 -8.45 -2.78
CA PHE A 21 -13.26 -9.29 -2.55
C PHE A 21 -12.01 -8.41 -2.38
N GLY A 22 -11.88 -7.74 -1.23
CA GLY A 22 -10.81 -6.81 -0.90
C GLY A 22 -11.17 -5.95 0.31
N VAL A 23 -10.21 -5.23 0.88
CA VAL A 23 -10.46 -4.27 1.97
C VAL A 23 -10.92 -2.92 1.43
N GLY A 24 -10.24 -2.40 0.42
CA GLY A 24 -10.56 -1.10 -0.15
C GLY A 24 -11.81 -1.14 -1.03
N VAL A 25 -12.67 -0.14 -0.90
CA VAL A 25 -13.94 0.00 -1.61
C VAL A 25 -14.01 1.26 -2.48
N ASN A 26 -12.90 1.95 -2.71
CA ASN A 26 -12.85 3.21 -3.46
C ASN A 26 -13.28 3.09 -4.94
N HIS A 27 -13.44 1.89 -5.46
CA HIS A 27 -14.02 1.61 -6.78
C HIS A 27 -15.55 1.41 -6.74
N ILE A 28 -16.19 1.49 -5.56
CA ILE A 28 -17.63 1.35 -5.34
C ILE A 28 -18.15 2.68 -4.77
N ASP A 29 -19.17 3.26 -5.39
CA ASP A 29 -19.91 4.37 -4.78
C ASP A 29 -20.81 3.82 -3.66
N VAL A 30 -20.22 3.72 -2.46
CA VAL A 30 -20.88 3.17 -1.27
C VAL A 30 -22.11 4.00 -0.90
N ALA A 31 -22.07 5.32 -1.08
CA ALA A 31 -23.22 6.19 -0.79
C ALA A 31 -24.39 5.94 -1.76
N ALA A 32 -24.10 5.73 -3.05
CA ALA A 32 -25.13 5.36 -4.03
C ALA A 32 -25.69 3.96 -3.71
N ALA A 33 -24.84 2.97 -3.40
CA ALA A 33 -25.30 1.65 -2.99
C ALA A 33 -26.29 1.72 -1.81
N THR A 34 -25.93 2.50 -0.78
CA THR A 34 -26.79 2.71 0.40
C THR A 34 -28.13 3.36 0.03
N ARG A 35 -28.13 4.41 -0.82
CA ARG A 35 -29.37 5.06 -1.29
C ARG A 35 -30.31 4.09 -2.02
N HIS A 36 -29.75 3.10 -2.71
CA HIS A 36 -30.51 2.04 -3.38
C HIS A 36 -30.82 0.82 -2.51
N GLY A 37 -30.58 0.90 -1.20
CA GLY A 37 -30.86 -0.19 -0.24
C GLY A 37 -29.93 -1.40 -0.39
N MET A 38 -28.77 -1.24 -1.02
CA MET A 38 -27.76 -2.31 -1.13
C MET A 38 -26.79 -2.27 0.06
N VAL A 39 -26.47 -3.43 0.58
CA VAL A 39 -25.41 -3.61 1.57
C VAL A 39 -24.06 -3.80 0.85
N VAL A 40 -23.04 -3.07 1.25
CA VAL A 40 -21.65 -3.30 0.78
C VAL A 40 -20.87 -3.95 1.89
N THR A 41 -20.16 -5.04 1.58
CA THR A 41 -19.26 -5.72 2.52
C THR A 41 -17.86 -5.81 1.93
N ASN A 42 -16.85 -5.99 2.80
CA ASN A 42 -15.46 -6.18 2.39
C ASN A 42 -14.80 -7.35 3.15
N THR A 43 -13.48 -7.54 3.00
CA THR A 43 -12.74 -8.65 3.63
C THR A 43 -11.65 -8.13 4.57
N PRO A 44 -11.99 -7.49 5.70
CA PRO A 44 -11.03 -6.89 6.60
C PRO A 44 -10.26 -7.92 7.42
N GLY A 45 -9.02 -7.60 7.78
CA GLY A 45 -8.20 -8.40 8.70
C GLY A 45 -7.43 -9.53 8.03
N VAL A 46 -8.08 -10.33 7.19
CA VAL A 46 -7.53 -11.58 6.63
C VAL A 46 -6.33 -11.40 5.69
N LEU A 47 -6.12 -10.21 5.14
CA LEU A 47 -4.99 -9.92 4.23
C LEU A 47 -3.88 -9.06 4.87
N THR A 48 -4.01 -8.74 6.15
CA THR A 48 -3.11 -7.82 6.86
C THR A 48 -1.65 -8.27 6.78
N ASP A 49 -1.39 -9.52 7.14
CA ASP A 49 -0.03 -10.07 7.19
C ASP A 49 0.59 -10.21 5.81
N ALA A 50 -0.15 -10.75 4.84
CA ALA A 50 0.34 -10.89 3.46
C ALA A 50 0.71 -9.53 2.85
N THR A 51 -0.11 -8.49 3.06
CA THR A 51 0.21 -7.15 2.55
C THR A 51 1.41 -6.52 3.27
N ALA A 52 1.54 -6.73 4.58
CA ALA A 52 2.72 -6.29 5.33
C ALA A 52 4.00 -7.00 4.84
N ASP A 53 3.92 -8.28 4.48
CA ASP A 53 5.04 -9.05 3.93
C ASP A 53 5.48 -8.50 2.56
N ILE A 54 4.53 -8.11 1.69
CA ILE A 54 4.86 -7.44 0.41
C ILE A 54 5.50 -6.07 0.66
N ALA A 55 5.05 -5.30 1.65
CA ALA A 55 5.69 -4.03 1.99
C ALA A 55 7.16 -4.23 2.40
N LEU A 56 7.45 -5.22 3.26
CA LEU A 56 8.82 -5.59 3.63
C LEU A 56 9.63 -6.11 2.43
N THR A 57 9.03 -6.92 1.57
CA THR A 57 9.65 -7.43 0.34
C THR A 57 10.09 -6.26 -0.54
N LEU A 58 9.20 -5.30 -0.79
CA LEU A 58 9.51 -4.09 -1.57
C LEU A 58 10.61 -3.26 -0.91
N MET A 59 10.56 -3.06 0.42
CA MET A 59 11.62 -2.36 1.15
C MET A 59 12.98 -3.03 0.95
N LEU A 60 13.06 -4.34 1.14
CA LEU A 60 14.29 -5.11 0.98
C LEU A 60 14.80 -5.10 -0.47
N MET A 61 13.91 -5.35 -1.42
CA MET A 61 14.28 -5.39 -2.84
C MET A 61 14.77 -4.03 -3.34
N THR A 62 14.10 -2.92 -2.93
CA THR A 62 14.51 -1.56 -3.32
C THR A 62 15.80 -1.17 -2.62
N ALA A 63 15.90 -1.35 -1.31
CA ALA A 63 17.10 -1.02 -0.54
C ALA A 63 18.34 -1.77 -1.04
N ARG A 64 18.19 -3.02 -1.45
CA ARG A 64 19.30 -3.88 -1.89
C ARG A 64 19.45 -3.93 -3.41
N ARG A 65 18.70 -3.13 -4.17
CA ARG A 65 18.69 -3.10 -5.65
C ARG A 65 18.50 -4.50 -6.27
N ALA A 66 17.72 -5.34 -5.56
CA ALA A 66 17.57 -6.76 -5.94
C ALA A 66 16.88 -6.94 -7.29
N GLY A 67 15.91 -6.06 -7.65
CA GLY A 67 15.26 -6.09 -8.94
C GLY A 67 16.21 -5.78 -10.11
N GLU A 68 17.18 -4.89 -9.92
CA GLU A 68 18.22 -4.61 -10.93
C GLU A 68 19.17 -5.81 -11.08
N GLY A 69 19.63 -6.38 -9.96
CA GLY A 69 20.52 -7.54 -9.97
C GLY A 69 19.86 -8.77 -10.61
N GLU A 70 18.60 -9.00 -10.35
CA GLU A 70 17.82 -10.09 -10.96
C GLU A 70 17.71 -9.92 -12.49
N ARG A 71 17.40 -8.70 -12.95
CA ARG A 71 17.37 -8.39 -14.40
C ARG A 71 18.73 -8.54 -15.06
N GLU A 72 19.81 -8.07 -14.42
CA GLU A 72 21.18 -8.22 -14.94
C GLU A 72 21.55 -9.69 -15.14
N LEU A 73 21.23 -10.57 -14.19
CA LEU A 73 21.47 -12.00 -14.32
C LEU A 73 20.69 -12.61 -15.49
N ARG A 74 19.40 -12.29 -15.62
CA ARG A 74 18.55 -12.84 -16.69
C ARG A 74 18.95 -12.38 -18.08
N THR A 75 19.49 -11.17 -18.20
CA THR A 75 19.99 -10.66 -19.50
C THR A 75 21.38 -11.19 -19.84
N GLY A 76 22.02 -11.93 -18.94
CA GLY A 76 23.38 -12.45 -19.15
C GLY A 76 24.50 -11.39 -19.05
N ASN A 77 24.18 -10.19 -18.58
CA ASN A 77 25.12 -9.07 -18.51
C ASN A 77 26.04 -9.11 -17.26
N TRP A 78 25.80 -10.02 -16.32
CA TRP A 78 26.62 -10.12 -15.12
C TRP A 78 28.03 -10.63 -15.43
N ALA A 79 29.02 -9.75 -15.23
CA ALA A 79 30.44 -10.03 -15.52
C ALA A 79 31.23 -10.52 -14.30
N GLY A 80 30.57 -10.96 -13.24
CA GLY A 80 31.18 -11.44 -12.02
C GLY A 80 31.10 -10.44 -10.83
N TRP A 81 31.45 -10.92 -9.63
CA TRP A 81 31.44 -10.11 -8.42
C TRP A 81 32.44 -8.96 -8.47
N ARG A 82 32.02 -7.77 -8.03
CA ARG A 82 32.85 -6.56 -7.91
C ARG A 82 32.51 -5.84 -6.61
N PRO A 83 33.51 -5.26 -5.89
CA PRO A 83 33.26 -4.64 -4.58
C PRO A 83 32.33 -3.43 -4.60
N THR A 84 32.14 -2.78 -5.74
CA THR A 84 31.30 -1.58 -5.91
C THR A 84 30.05 -1.84 -6.76
N HIS A 85 29.76 -3.11 -7.08
CA HIS A 85 28.64 -3.46 -7.96
C HIS A 85 27.32 -3.47 -7.19
N LEU A 86 26.32 -2.74 -7.72
CA LEU A 86 24.94 -2.63 -7.19
C LEU A 86 24.92 -2.41 -5.67
N LEU A 87 25.77 -1.51 -5.16
CA LEU A 87 25.76 -1.16 -3.75
C LEU A 87 24.40 -0.64 -3.34
N GLY A 88 23.79 -1.32 -2.39
CA GLY A 88 22.52 -0.96 -1.78
C GLY A 88 22.71 -0.37 -0.38
N ARG A 89 21.64 -0.38 0.41
CA ARG A 89 21.57 0.15 1.77
C ARG A 89 21.05 -0.89 2.74
N GLU A 90 21.43 -0.76 4.01
CA GLU A 90 20.90 -1.57 5.09
C GLU A 90 19.60 -0.97 5.61
N LEU A 91 18.68 -1.82 6.10
CA LEU A 91 17.48 -1.41 6.82
C LEU A 91 17.72 -1.33 8.32
N THR A 92 18.65 -2.14 8.83
CA THR A 92 18.93 -2.25 10.26
C THR A 92 19.21 -0.90 10.90
N GLY A 93 18.45 -0.57 11.95
CA GLY A 93 18.59 0.68 12.71
C GLY A 93 18.13 1.96 12.00
N LYS A 94 17.61 1.86 10.77
CA LYS A 94 17.06 3.00 10.03
C LYS A 94 15.70 3.42 10.58
N THR A 95 15.22 4.57 10.15
CA THR A 95 13.89 5.08 10.52
C THR A 95 12.87 4.75 9.44
N LEU A 96 11.82 4.02 9.79
CA LEU A 96 10.65 3.78 8.96
C LEU A 96 9.55 4.79 9.28
N GLY A 97 9.12 5.54 8.29
CA GLY A 97 7.97 6.43 8.33
C GLY A 97 6.72 5.72 7.79
N ILE A 98 5.68 5.61 8.61
CA ILE A 98 4.40 5.01 8.23
C ILE A 98 3.37 6.12 7.99
N ILE A 99 2.78 6.17 6.81
CA ILE A 99 1.63 7.04 6.52
C ILE A 99 0.37 6.15 6.55
N GLY A 100 -0.40 6.26 7.66
CA GLY A 100 -1.54 5.40 7.93
C GLY A 100 -1.23 4.21 8.84
N MET A 101 -1.24 4.41 10.16
CA MET A 101 -0.97 3.39 11.19
C MET A 101 -2.23 2.55 11.50
N GLY A 102 -2.89 2.03 10.44
CA GLY A 102 -3.99 1.06 10.51
C GLY A 102 -3.48 -0.37 10.73
N ARG A 103 -4.34 -1.38 10.46
CA ARG A 103 -3.96 -2.81 10.63
C ARG A 103 -2.67 -3.17 9.87
N ILE A 104 -2.58 -2.82 8.59
CA ILE A 104 -1.42 -3.14 7.73
C ILE A 104 -0.21 -2.32 8.14
N GLY A 105 -0.37 -1.01 8.38
CA GLY A 105 0.72 -0.15 8.84
C GLY A 105 1.35 -0.65 10.14
N ARG A 106 0.54 -1.06 11.13
CA ARG A 106 1.01 -1.67 12.38
C ARG A 106 1.75 -2.99 12.16
N ALA A 107 1.21 -3.88 11.32
CA ALA A 107 1.83 -5.16 11.02
C ALA A 107 3.19 -4.98 10.30
N THR A 108 3.29 -3.99 9.41
CA THR A 108 4.53 -3.60 8.73
C THR A 108 5.53 -3.00 9.72
N ALA A 109 5.09 -2.05 10.56
CA ALA A 109 5.93 -1.41 11.57
C ALA A 109 6.48 -2.43 12.58
N GLN A 110 5.65 -3.37 13.04
CA GLN A 110 6.07 -4.44 13.95
C GLN A 110 7.18 -5.30 13.36
N ARG A 111 7.02 -5.74 12.10
CA ARG A 111 8.06 -6.52 11.40
C ARG A 111 9.36 -5.74 11.26
N ALA A 112 9.27 -4.47 10.89
CA ALA A 112 10.42 -3.59 10.74
C ALA A 112 11.12 -3.31 12.08
N ALA A 113 10.38 -3.01 13.13
CA ALA A 113 10.91 -2.73 14.45
C ALA A 113 11.56 -3.96 15.08
N LEU A 114 10.84 -5.09 15.12
CA LEU A 114 11.31 -6.28 15.82
C LEU A 114 12.30 -7.11 14.99
N GLY A 115 12.18 -7.11 13.66
CA GLY A 115 13.08 -7.87 12.78
C GLY A 115 14.35 -7.15 12.39
N PHE A 116 14.31 -5.83 12.21
CA PHE A 116 15.42 -5.01 11.73
C PHE A 116 15.88 -3.93 12.72
N GLY A 117 15.26 -3.86 13.90
CA GLY A 117 15.59 -2.82 14.89
C GLY A 117 15.32 -1.40 14.36
N MET A 118 14.38 -1.24 13.43
CA MET A 118 14.07 0.07 12.86
C MET A 118 13.33 0.95 13.88
N LYS A 119 13.64 2.24 13.87
CA LYS A 119 12.85 3.26 14.59
C LYS A 119 11.59 3.55 13.78
N ILE A 120 10.45 3.66 14.47
CA ILE A 120 9.17 3.91 13.81
C ILE A 120 8.69 5.33 14.12
N VAL A 121 8.47 6.10 13.06
CA VAL A 121 7.71 7.36 13.10
C VAL A 121 6.48 7.21 12.22
N PHE A 122 5.38 7.89 12.54
CA PHE A 122 4.19 7.75 11.73
C PHE A 122 3.31 9.00 11.72
N TYR A 123 2.50 9.10 10.68
CA TYR A 123 1.38 10.02 10.59
C TYR A 123 0.08 9.22 10.54
N ASN A 124 -0.90 9.68 11.29
CA ASN A 124 -2.28 9.17 11.21
C ASN A 124 -3.23 10.34 11.45
N ARG A 125 -4.39 10.34 10.79
CA ARG A 125 -5.39 11.41 10.91
C ARG A 125 -5.84 11.63 12.36
N SER A 126 -6.07 10.56 13.08
CA SER A 126 -6.40 10.58 14.51
C SER A 126 -5.17 10.24 15.35
N ARG A 127 -5.15 10.74 16.58
CA ARG A 127 -4.16 10.33 17.56
C ARG A 127 -4.35 8.85 17.92
N LEU A 128 -3.26 8.15 18.08
CA LEU A 128 -3.24 6.75 18.51
C LEU A 128 -2.51 6.65 19.85
N ASP A 129 -3.18 6.08 20.85
CA ASP A 129 -2.61 5.88 22.18
C ASP A 129 -1.86 4.54 22.29
N ASP A 130 -2.16 3.59 21.41
CA ASP A 130 -1.50 2.28 21.32
C ASP A 130 -1.11 1.98 19.87
N THR A 131 0.15 1.64 19.65
CA THR A 131 0.71 1.27 18.34
C THR A 131 1.08 -0.21 18.23
N GLY A 132 1.03 -0.96 19.34
CA GLY A 132 1.42 -2.36 19.42
C GLY A 132 2.70 -2.60 20.23
N PRO A 133 3.33 -3.78 20.13
CA PRO A 133 4.44 -4.19 20.99
C PRO A 133 5.80 -3.60 20.56
N PHE A 134 5.83 -2.37 20.07
CA PHE A 134 7.02 -1.63 19.64
C PHE A 134 6.86 -0.14 19.91
N GLU A 135 7.97 0.57 20.04
CA GLU A 135 7.96 2.01 20.21
C GLU A 135 7.74 2.71 18.86
N ALA A 136 6.83 3.69 18.83
CA ALA A 136 6.57 4.51 17.66
C ALA A 136 6.22 5.94 18.07
N THR A 137 6.68 6.91 17.29
CA THR A 137 6.41 8.33 17.50
C THR A 137 5.43 8.85 16.45
N GLN A 138 4.27 9.35 16.89
CA GLN A 138 3.34 10.04 15.99
C GLN A 138 3.81 11.45 15.72
N LEU A 139 3.95 11.81 14.43
CA LEU A 139 4.32 13.14 13.98
C LEU A 139 3.09 13.91 13.47
N PRO A 140 3.11 15.26 13.55
CA PRO A 140 1.94 16.09 13.25
C PRO A 140 1.52 16.06 11.79
N THR A 141 2.48 15.94 10.85
CA THR A 141 2.21 16.01 9.41
C THR A 141 2.94 14.91 8.63
N VAL A 142 2.46 14.63 7.42
CA VAL A 142 3.15 13.76 6.45
C VAL A 142 4.55 14.29 6.12
N ARG A 143 4.68 15.60 5.99
CA ARG A 143 5.97 16.26 5.73
C ARG A 143 6.99 16.00 6.83
N ASP A 144 6.57 16.01 8.11
CA ASP A 144 7.45 15.70 9.23
C ASP A 144 7.92 14.24 9.19
N VAL A 145 7.02 13.31 8.81
CA VAL A 145 7.40 11.90 8.60
C VAL A 145 8.42 11.78 7.47
N CYS A 146 8.20 12.46 6.34
CA CYS A 146 9.11 12.46 5.20
C CYS A 146 10.51 13.00 5.59
N ALA A 147 10.58 14.06 6.38
CA ALA A 147 11.84 14.64 6.83
C ALA A 147 12.62 13.73 7.81
N ALA A 148 11.91 12.97 8.65
CA ALA A 148 12.51 12.14 9.68
C ALA A 148 12.95 10.77 9.17
N ALA A 149 12.23 10.20 8.20
CA ALA A 149 12.36 8.81 7.79
C ALA A 149 13.45 8.57 6.73
N ASP A 150 14.02 7.36 6.76
CA ASP A 150 14.88 6.84 5.69
C ASP A 150 14.06 6.03 4.67
N ILE A 151 12.91 5.52 5.10
CA ILE A 151 11.96 4.79 4.25
C ILE A 151 10.56 5.28 4.60
N ILE A 152 9.75 5.64 3.61
CA ILE A 152 8.36 6.03 3.76
C ILE A 152 7.49 4.90 3.21
N SER A 153 6.56 4.38 4.02
CA SER A 153 5.64 3.32 3.62
C SER A 153 4.18 3.77 3.80
N LEU A 154 3.41 3.69 2.70
CA LEU A 154 2.02 4.15 2.67
C LEU A 154 1.06 2.98 2.91
N HIS A 155 0.14 3.18 3.88
CA HIS A 155 -0.88 2.22 4.31
C HIS A 155 -2.24 2.90 4.57
N CYS A 156 -2.41 4.16 4.15
CA CYS A 156 -3.67 4.86 4.22
C CYS A 156 -4.63 4.38 3.12
N PRO A 157 -5.96 4.48 3.30
CA PRO A 157 -6.91 4.21 2.23
C PRO A 157 -6.74 5.22 1.10
N GLY A 158 -7.13 4.85 -0.13
CA GLY A 158 -7.28 5.81 -1.23
C GLY A 158 -8.57 6.63 -1.11
N GLY A 159 -8.69 7.66 -1.92
CA GLY A 159 -9.85 8.55 -1.99
C GLY A 159 -9.49 10.02 -1.80
N GLU A 160 -10.50 10.90 -1.81
CA GLU A 160 -10.30 12.36 -1.83
C GLU A 160 -9.43 12.88 -0.67
N GLU A 161 -9.64 12.37 0.54
CA GLU A 161 -8.90 12.82 1.74
C GLU A 161 -7.40 12.47 1.70
N THR A 162 -7.01 11.50 0.91
CA THR A 162 -5.64 10.99 0.81
C THR A 162 -5.07 11.09 -0.60
N TRP A 163 -5.84 11.74 -1.51
CA TRP A 163 -5.39 12.00 -2.87
C TRP A 163 -4.07 12.76 -2.86
N HIS A 164 -3.03 12.16 -3.45
CA HIS A 164 -1.68 12.70 -3.50
C HIS A 164 -1.16 13.17 -2.12
N ILE A 165 -1.47 12.43 -1.07
CA ILE A 165 -0.97 12.73 0.29
C ILE A 165 0.56 12.76 0.34
N LEU A 166 1.22 11.94 -0.52
CA LEU A 166 2.64 12.03 -0.84
C LEU A 166 2.80 12.78 -2.18
N ASN A 167 2.81 14.10 -2.13
CA ASN A 167 2.96 15.02 -3.25
C ASN A 167 4.41 15.54 -3.37
N ALA A 168 4.65 16.40 -4.35
CA ALA A 168 5.96 17.00 -4.60
C ALA A 168 6.53 17.75 -3.37
N GLU A 169 5.68 18.47 -2.60
CA GLU A 169 6.12 19.20 -1.39
C GLU A 169 6.57 18.23 -0.29
N ALA A 170 5.81 17.16 -0.05
CA ALA A 170 6.17 16.13 0.91
C ALA A 170 7.46 15.41 0.49
N MET A 171 7.60 15.09 -0.80
CA MET A 171 8.81 14.46 -1.35
C MET A 171 10.04 15.36 -1.24
N ALA A 172 9.88 16.69 -1.42
CA ALA A 172 10.98 17.65 -1.26
C ALA A 172 11.53 17.71 0.17
N ALA A 173 10.77 17.26 1.17
CA ALA A 173 11.24 17.17 2.55
C ALA A 173 11.98 15.86 2.85
N MET A 174 11.96 14.87 1.94
CA MET A 174 12.60 13.56 2.14
C MET A 174 14.12 13.69 2.13
N LYS A 175 14.78 12.76 2.81
CA LYS A 175 16.24 12.62 2.73
C LYS A 175 16.65 12.20 1.30
N PRO A 176 17.81 12.63 0.80
CA PRO A 176 18.26 12.31 -0.58
C PRO A 176 18.31 10.83 -0.93
N ASP A 177 18.47 10.01 0.10
CA ASP A 177 18.59 8.56 -0.05
C ASP A 177 17.32 7.80 0.36
N ALA A 178 16.24 8.51 0.69
CA ALA A 178 15.03 7.91 1.20
C ALA A 178 14.33 7.05 0.12
N LEU A 179 13.63 6.02 0.58
CA LEU A 179 12.85 5.11 -0.27
C LEU A 179 11.36 5.32 -0.06
N VAL A 180 10.59 5.17 -1.12
CA VAL A 180 9.12 5.20 -1.08
C VAL A 180 8.57 3.80 -1.33
N ILE A 181 7.68 3.33 -0.44
CA ILE A 181 7.02 2.02 -0.55
C ILE A 181 5.51 2.22 -0.56
N ASN A 182 4.82 1.68 -1.55
CA ASN A 182 3.36 1.77 -1.65
C ASN A 182 2.72 0.41 -1.89
N THR A 183 1.95 -0.05 -0.90
CA THR A 183 1.08 -1.22 -0.98
C THR A 183 -0.38 -0.86 -0.65
N ALA A 184 -0.69 0.43 -0.66
CA ALA A 184 -2.02 0.96 -0.32
C ALA A 184 -2.89 1.13 -1.57
N ARG A 185 -2.76 2.27 -2.25
CA ARG A 185 -3.43 2.62 -3.52
C ARG A 185 -2.53 3.53 -4.34
N GLY A 186 -2.66 3.51 -5.66
CA GLY A 186 -1.86 4.37 -6.54
C GLY A 186 -2.14 5.86 -6.32
N ASP A 187 -3.41 6.21 -6.10
CA ASP A 187 -3.88 7.59 -5.93
C ASP A 187 -3.35 8.33 -4.68
N VAL A 188 -2.71 7.63 -3.74
CA VAL A 188 -2.10 8.28 -2.56
C VAL A 188 -0.75 8.92 -2.85
N ILE A 189 -0.16 8.62 -4.03
CA ILE A 189 1.09 9.23 -4.49
C ILE A 189 0.82 10.07 -5.74
N ASP A 190 1.43 11.24 -5.82
CA ASP A 190 1.61 11.95 -7.08
C ASP A 190 2.71 11.22 -7.88
N GLU A 191 2.29 10.37 -8.83
CA GLU A 191 3.22 9.55 -9.62
C GLU A 191 4.13 10.34 -10.55
N GLU A 192 3.66 11.51 -11.04
CA GLU A 192 4.50 12.39 -11.85
C GLU A 192 5.62 13.00 -11.00
N ALA A 193 5.28 13.50 -9.81
CA ALA A 193 6.26 14.02 -8.88
C ALA A 193 7.24 12.93 -8.39
N LEU A 194 6.76 11.70 -8.20
CA LEU A 194 7.61 10.56 -7.84
C LEU A 194 8.59 10.21 -8.96
N ALA A 195 8.09 10.12 -10.20
CA ALA A 195 8.92 9.82 -11.36
C ALA A 195 10.02 10.88 -11.54
N GLU A 196 9.66 12.15 -11.45
CA GLU A 196 10.62 13.26 -11.52
C GLU A 196 11.68 13.19 -10.40
N ALA A 197 11.25 12.91 -9.16
CA ALA A 197 12.17 12.77 -8.02
C ALA A 197 13.17 11.61 -8.18
N LEU A 198 12.74 10.51 -8.81
CA LEU A 198 13.59 9.36 -9.12
C LEU A 198 14.56 9.66 -10.27
N GLU A 199 14.08 10.26 -11.36
CA GLU A 199 14.88 10.62 -12.53
C GLU A 199 16.00 11.62 -12.19
N GLU A 200 15.69 12.59 -11.33
CA GLU A 200 16.65 13.60 -10.84
C GLU A 200 17.54 13.10 -9.69
N GLY A 201 17.32 11.89 -9.20
CA GLY A 201 18.06 11.33 -8.07
C GLY A 201 17.84 12.07 -6.75
N ARG A 202 16.69 12.76 -6.60
CA ARG A 202 16.32 13.44 -5.34
C ARG A 202 15.96 12.48 -4.22
N ILE A 203 15.56 11.26 -4.57
CA ILE A 203 15.30 10.14 -3.62
C ILE A 203 16.00 8.88 -4.09
N GLY A 204 16.19 7.92 -3.18
CA GLY A 204 16.99 6.72 -3.41
C GLY A 204 16.33 5.62 -4.22
N GLY A 205 14.99 5.58 -4.31
CA GLY A 205 14.26 4.55 -5.04
C GLY A 205 12.81 4.39 -4.60
N ALA A 206 12.05 3.55 -5.32
CA ALA A 206 10.66 3.26 -4.99
C ALA A 206 10.31 1.76 -5.17
N GLY A 207 9.49 1.24 -4.25
CA GLY A 207 8.89 -0.08 -4.32
C GLY A 207 7.36 0.03 -4.35
N LEU A 208 6.74 -0.32 -5.46
CA LEU A 208 5.32 -0.08 -5.70
C LEU A 208 4.60 -1.39 -6.05
N ASP A 209 3.52 -1.68 -5.34
CA ASP A 209 2.61 -2.80 -5.64
C ASP A 209 1.30 -2.33 -6.27
N VAL A 210 1.06 -1.01 -6.28
CA VAL A 210 -0.17 -0.38 -6.75
C VAL A 210 0.15 0.90 -7.52
N PHE A 211 -0.72 1.24 -8.50
CA PHE A 211 -0.49 2.35 -9.42
C PHE A 211 -1.75 3.16 -9.66
N GLN A 212 -1.57 4.45 -9.98
CA GLN A 212 -2.68 5.29 -10.42
C GLN A 212 -3.12 4.86 -11.83
N GLY A 213 -4.40 4.48 -11.95
CA GLY A 213 -4.94 4.08 -13.25
C GLY A 213 -4.67 2.63 -13.67
N GLU A 214 -4.38 1.72 -12.71
CA GLU A 214 -4.26 0.28 -13.00
C GLU A 214 -5.31 -0.20 -14.02
N PRO A 215 -4.93 -1.05 -15.01
CA PRO A 215 -3.65 -1.75 -15.16
C PRO A 215 -2.60 -0.98 -16.00
N VAL A 216 -2.87 0.26 -16.39
CA VAL A 216 -1.94 1.09 -17.18
C VAL A 216 -0.98 1.78 -16.20
N ILE A 217 0.30 1.51 -16.34
CA ILE A 217 1.35 2.06 -15.47
C ILE A 217 1.99 3.27 -16.16
N ASN A 218 2.28 4.31 -15.38
CA ASN A 218 3.02 5.48 -15.85
C ASN A 218 4.36 5.04 -16.47
N PRO A 219 4.61 5.32 -17.77
CA PRO A 219 5.83 4.89 -18.44
C PRO A 219 7.11 5.47 -17.86
N ARG A 220 7.04 6.64 -17.20
CA ARG A 220 8.20 7.23 -16.50
C ARG A 220 8.60 6.36 -15.30
N LEU A 221 7.63 5.84 -14.54
CA LEU A 221 7.90 4.91 -13.43
C LEU A 221 8.48 3.57 -13.92
N LEU A 222 8.02 3.06 -15.08
CA LEU A 222 8.60 1.86 -15.68
C LEU A 222 10.06 2.03 -16.06
N ALA A 223 10.46 3.24 -16.46
CA ALA A 223 11.83 3.58 -16.88
C ALA A 223 12.70 4.12 -15.73
N ALA A 224 12.11 4.53 -14.61
CA ALA A 224 12.81 5.18 -13.52
C ALA A 224 13.88 4.26 -12.87
N PRO A 225 15.02 4.82 -12.43
CA PRO A 225 16.06 4.05 -11.79
C PRO A 225 15.62 3.56 -10.40
N ASN A 226 16.20 2.45 -9.96
CA ASN A 226 15.99 1.83 -8.65
C ASN A 226 14.50 1.70 -8.27
N THR A 227 13.68 1.23 -9.21
CA THR A 227 12.28 0.89 -8.96
C THR A 227 12.08 -0.63 -8.87
N VAL A 228 11.24 -1.05 -7.93
CA VAL A 228 10.69 -2.40 -7.82
C VAL A 228 9.18 -2.30 -7.98
N LEU A 229 8.65 -2.87 -9.05
CA LEU A 229 7.25 -2.76 -9.41
C LEU A 229 6.61 -4.15 -9.38
N LEU A 230 5.54 -4.31 -8.63
CA LEU A 230 4.78 -5.57 -8.50
C LEU A 230 3.34 -5.36 -8.98
N PRO A 231 2.71 -6.37 -9.57
CA PRO A 231 1.38 -6.26 -10.18
C PRO A 231 0.26 -6.56 -9.15
N HIS A 232 0.15 -5.74 -8.10
CA HIS A 232 -0.88 -5.77 -7.06
C HIS A 232 -0.94 -7.13 -6.35
N LEU A 233 0.19 -7.53 -5.76
CA LEU A 233 0.38 -8.82 -5.09
C LEU A 233 0.09 -8.80 -3.58
N GLY A 234 -0.28 -7.67 -2.98
CA GLY A 234 -0.41 -7.49 -1.52
C GLY A 234 -1.18 -8.59 -0.79
N SER A 235 -2.22 -9.18 -1.41
CA SER A 235 -2.98 -10.29 -0.84
C SER A 235 -2.78 -11.65 -1.56
N ALA A 236 -1.76 -11.75 -2.44
CA ALA A 236 -1.63 -12.88 -3.36
C ALA A 236 -0.92 -14.09 -2.74
N THR A 237 -1.44 -14.60 -1.62
CA THR A 237 -1.09 -15.94 -1.10
C THR A 237 -2.32 -16.85 -1.16
N LEU A 238 -2.10 -18.15 -1.24
CA LEU A 238 -3.19 -19.14 -1.29
C LEU A 238 -4.08 -19.05 -0.04
N GLU A 239 -3.46 -18.94 1.13
CA GLU A 239 -4.11 -18.87 2.43
C GLU A 239 -4.97 -17.59 2.52
N THR A 240 -4.40 -16.46 2.15
CA THR A 240 -5.09 -15.17 2.20
C THR A 240 -6.26 -15.13 1.22
N ARG A 241 -6.07 -15.57 -0.03
CA ARG A 241 -7.14 -15.58 -1.04
C ARG A 241 -8.27 -16.52 -0.65
N ASN A 242 -7.97 -17.68 -0.06
CA ASN A 242 -8.97 -18.58 0.49
C ASN A 242 -9.72 -17.93 1.68
N ALA A 243 -9.02 -17.29 2.61
CA ALA A 243 -9.63 -16.60 3.74
C ALA A 243 -10.53 -15.44 3.28
N MET A 244 -10.11 -14.65 2.28
CA MET A 244 -10.93 -13.61 1.66
C MET A 244 -12.20 -14.21 1.03
N GLY A 245 -12.08 -15.29 0.27
CA GLY A 245 -13.21 -16.00 -0.31
C GLY A 245 -14.20 -16.49 0.75
N MET A 246 -13.71 -17.08 1.82
CA MET A 246 -14.55 -17.53 2.94
C MET A 246 -15.22 -16.36 3.68
N THR A 247 -14.58 -15.21 3.76
CA THR A 247 -15.19 -13.98 4.32
C THR A 247 -16.35 -13.51 3.43
N VAL A 248 -16.16 -13.47 2.11
CA VAL A 248 -17.24 -13.16 1.16
C VAL A 248 -18.42 -14.14 1.33
N VAL A 249 -18.15 -15.46 1.40
CA VAL A 249 -19.19 -16.49 1.59
C VAL A 249 -19.93 -16.27 2.92
N ARG A 250 -19.23 -15.95 4.01
CA ARG A 250 -19.87 -15.67 5.32
C ARG A 250 -20.80 -14.46 5.25
N ASN A 251 -20.37 -13.35 4.63
CA ASN A 251 -21.18 -12.18 4.46
C ASN A 251 -22.46 -12.45 3.63
N LEU A 252 -22.31 -13.14 2.50
CA LEU A 252 -23.44 -13.53 1.64
C LEU A 252 -24.40 -14.47 2.38
N SER A 253 -23.87 -15.48 3.08
CA SER A 253 -24.68 -16.45 3.84
C SER A 253 -25.46 -15.78 4.98
N ALA A 254 -24.85 -14.82 5.67
CA ALA A 254 -25.54 -14.06 6.72
C ALA A 254 -26.65 -13.20 6.13
N PHE A 255 -26.38 -12.48 5.05
CA PHE A 255 -27.36 -11.62 4.36
C PHE A 255 -28.58 -12.40 3.89
N PHE A 256 -28.38 -13.49 3.16
CA PHE A 256 -29.50 -14.30 2.64
C PHE A 256 -30.25 -15.09 3.70
N ALA A 257 -29.64 -15.32 4.86
CA ALA A 257 -30.30 -15.86 6.04
C ALA A 257 -31.06 -14.81 6.88
N GLY A 258 -31.10 -13.54 6.45
CA GLY A 258 -31.73 -12.44 7.20
C GLY A 258 -31.02 -12.09 8.49
N ARG A 259 -29.72 -12.39 8.61
CA ARG A 259 -28.89 -12.05 9.75
C ARG A 259 -28.00 -10.85 9.43
N ASP A 260 -27.50 -10.18 10.45
CA ASP A 260 -26.51 -9.11 10.29
C ASP A 260 -25.27 -9.64 9.57
N VAL A 261 -24.78 -8.88 8.59
CA VAL A 261 -23.55 -9.21 7.88
C VAL A 261 -22.34 -8.90 8.77
N PRO A 262 -21.34 -9.80 8.84
CA PRO A 262 -20.19 -9.61 9.73
C PRO A 262 -19.30 -8.41 9.41
N ASP A 263 -19.13 -8.07 8.12
CA ASP A 263 -18.16 -7.07 7.68
C ASP A 263 -18.80 -5.99 6.78
N PRO A 264 -19.81 -5.22 7.30
CA PRO A 264 -20.44 -4.16 6.53
C PRO A 264 -19.49 -2.96 6.36
N VAL A 265 -19.56 -2.32 5.20
CA VAL A 265 -18.92 -1.04 4.91
C VAL A 265 -19.94 0.11 5.03
N THR A 266 -21.24 -0.20 4.91
CA THR A 266 -22.38 0.74 5.01
C THR A 266 -23.00 0.66 6.37
#